data_c2c2180be129bdb40a450825c3600ef8
#
_entry.id   c2c2180be129bdb40a450825c3600ef8
#
_cell.length_a   1.000
_cell.length_b   1.000
_cell.length_c   1.000
_cell.angle_alpha   90.00
_cell.angle_beta   90.00
_cell.angle_gamma   90.00
#
_symmetry.space_group_name_H-M   'P 1'
#
loop_
_entity.id
_entity.type
_entity.pdbx_description
1 polymer ?
#
loop_
_entity_poly.entity_id
_entity_poly.type
_entity_poly.pdbx_seq_one_letter_code
_entity_poly.pdbx_strand_id
1 'polypeptide(L)'
;MKAVLSIFLLLFTVHAGAQTAPLIRFGRGFAAEEQVWLMSARPDLTPNQGKRYQLKQLLFQANPERFQAFLAGELDAGTAPGLAVIFAHAQGVDMKIVASVCLEAAGKQWFSTTYMVKDDGPVKRVQDLKGGTIGVVGIKTATDLWARAGLINAGLVPDKDTKVVPMAFPAIGDAVRTGKVSAGTFVEPFYSAEVAKGGLRKLFTATEAVGYDHELLDIFFGEKFLKANPDAVRAFLADYVAVTKYYLANTAQAKADLHKAGFVRTPLETYLKNADWKRDPNARVDVESLKKLSSFMLDKLQWLEKPVNVDSMVDQSYLPR
;
A
#
# COMPACT_ATOMS: atom_id res chain seq x y z
N MET A 1 -70.63 15.94 -45.26
CA MET A 1 -70.01 16.01 -43.95
C MET A 1 -68.82 15.05 -44.00
N LYS A 2 -67.59 15.55 -44.13
CA LYS A 2 -66.37 14.75 -44.12
C LYS A 2 -65.66 14.98 -42.76
N ALA A 3 -65.58 13.93 -41.95
CA ALA A 3 -64.84 13.99 -40.69
C ALA A 3 -63.34 13.82 -40.95
N VAL A 4 -62.54 14.80 -40.53
CA VAL A 4 -61.09 14.75 -40.55
C VAL A 4 -60.62 14.19 -39.21
N LEU A 5 -60.00 13.01 -39.26
CA LEU A 5 -59.40 12.34 -38.09
C LEU A 5 -57.95 12.82 -37.93
N SER A 6 -57.71 13.73 -36.98
CA SER A 6 -56.33 14.17 -36.68
C SER A 6 -55.66 13.16 -35.74
N ILE A 7 -54.65 12.45 -36.22
CA ILE A 7 -53.77 11.59 -35.40
C ILE A 7 -52.71 12.46 -34.74
N PHE A 8 -52.81 12.60 -33.41
CA PHE A 8 -51.77 13.22 -32.60
C PHE A 8 -50.64 12.18 -32.33
N LEU A 9 -49.51 12.35 -32.96
CA LEU A 9 -48.33 11.55 -32.72
C LEU A 9 -47.61 12.09 -31.46
N LEU A 10 -47.76 11.41 -30.32
CA LEU A 10 -47.03 11.72 -29.09
C LEU A 10 -45.59 11.21 -29.23
N LEU A 11 -44.66 12.13 -29.48
CA LEU A 11 -43.23 11.88 -29.41
C LEU A 11 -42.81 11.76 -27.94
N PHE A 12 -42.64 10.53 -27.45
CA PHE A 12 -41.96 10.28 -26.18
C PHE A 12 -40.49 10.56 -26.35
N THR A 13 -40.02 11.72 -25.93
CA THR A 13 -38.58 11.98 -25.74
C THR A 13 -38.11 11.20 -24.53
N VAL A 14 -37.46 10.06 -24.76
CA VAL A 14 -36.70 9.36 -23.74
C VAL A 14 -35.51 10.26 -23.36
N HIS A 15 -35.65 11.02 -22.26
CA HIS A 15 -34.53 11.65 -21.64
C HIS A 15 -33.65 10.54 -21.04
N ALA A 16 -32.61 10.15 -21.75
CA ALA A 16 -31.51 9.41 -21.16
C ALA A 16 -30.90 10.32 -20.08
N GLY A 17 -31.37 10.18 -18.85
CA GLY A 17 -30.75 10.84 -17.71
C GLY A 17 -29.28 10.51 -17.72
N ALA A 18 -28.42 11.51 -17.82
CA ALA A 18 -26.98 11.34 -17.72
C ALA A 18 -26.70 10.66 -16.34
N GLN A 19 -26.44 9.36 -16.37
CA GLN A 19 -26.11 8.61 -15.16
C GLN A 19 -24.84 9.23 -14.59
N THR A 20 -24.91 9.78 -13.39
CA THR A 20 -23.76 10.38 -12.72
C THR A 20 -22.68 9.31 -12.55
N ALA A 21 -21.46 9.65 -12.93
CA ALA A 21 -20.32 8.75 -12.82
C ALA A 21 -20.20 8.19 -11.38
N PRO A 22 -20.02 6.86 -11.20
CA PRO A 22 -19.94 6.26 -9.87
C PRO A 22 -18.84 6.89 -9.03
N LEU A 23 -19.13 7.17 -7.76
CA LEU A 23 -18.17 7.67 -6.79
C LEU A 23 -17.38 6.52 -6.18
N ILE A 24 -16.06 6.59 -6.29
CA ILE A 24 -15.11 5.69 -5.60
C ILE A 24 -14.64 6.39 -4.33
N ARG A 25 -15.08 5.92 -3.18
CA ARG A 25 -14.57 6.34 -1.86
C ARG A 25 -13.33 5.52 -1.57
N PHE A 26 -12.16 6.15 -1.71
CA PHE A 26 -10.86 5.49 -1.70
C PHE A 26 -10.07 5.81 -0.44
N GLY A 27 -9.79 4.80 0.39
CA GLY A 27 -8.94 4.93 1.56
C GLY A 27 -7.46 4.89 1.20
N ARG A 28 -6.70 5.93 1.57
CA ARG A 28 -5.26 6.02 1.33
C ARG A 28 -4.46 6.25 2.61
N GLY A 29 -3.17 5.94 2.57
CA GLY A 29 -2.19 6.28 3.60
C GLY A 29 -1.35 7.51 3.25
N PHE A 30 -0.18 7.60 3.89
CA PHE A 30 0.74 8.73 3.78
C PHE A 30 2.17 8.31 3.37
N ALA A 31 2.38 7.08 2.93
CA ALA A 31 3.69 6.56 2.50
C ALA A 31 3.52 5.58 1.33
N ALA A 32 4.45 5.61 0.37
CA ALA A 32 4.56 4.68 -0.75
C ALA A 32 3.40 4.68 -1.77
N GLU A 33 2.55 5.70 -1.74
CA GLU A 33 1.33 5.78 -2.56
C GLU A 33 1.35 6.98 -3.54
N GLU A 34 2.51 7.42 -3.97
CA GLU A 34 2.72 8.64 -4.74
C GLU A 34 1.84 8.70 -5.99
N GLN A 35 1.72 7.60 -6.75
CA GLN A 35 0.87 7.57 -7.93
C GLN A 35 -0.63 7.67 -7.60
N VAL A 36 -1.07 7.15 -6.45
CA VAL A 36 -2.45 7.31 -5.97
C VAL A 36 -2.72 8.78 -5.62
N TRP A 37 -1.79 9.43 -4.92
CA TRP A 37 -1.92 10.84 -4.56
C TRP A 37 -1.89 11.73 -5.80
N LEU A 38 -1.05 11.36 -6.78
CA LEU A 38 -0.89 12.10 -8.03
C LEU A 38 -2.19 12.14 -8.86
N MET A 39 -3.04 11.10 -8.78
CA MET A 39 -4.37 11.13 -9.41
C MET A 39 -5.25 12.31 -8.93
N SER A 40 -5.05 12.76 -7.68
CA SER A 40 -5.75 13.95 -7.16
C SER A 40 -4.96 15.24 -7.33
N ALA A 41 -3.61 15.18 -7.25
CA ALA A 41 -2.75 16.34 -7.43
C ALA A 41 -2.68 16.82 -8.90
N ARG A 42 -2.83 15.89 -9.85
CA ARG A 42 -2.71 16.10 -11.31
C ARG A 42 -3.92 15.50 -12.04
N PRO A 43 -5.11 16.10 -11.92
CA PRO A 43 -6.33 15.61 -12.57
C PRO A 43 -6.26 15.63 -14.11
N ASP A 44 -5.33 16.39 -14.68
CA ASP A 44 -5.01 16.36 -16.11
C ASP A 44 -4.43 15.02 -16.58
N LEU A 45 -3.85 14.22 -15.69
CA LEU A 45 -3.36 12.86 -15.97
C LEU A 45 -4.45 11.78 -15.89
N THR A 46 -5.67 12.14 -15.47
CA THR A 46 -6.78 11.20 -15.25
C THR A 46 -8.01 11.55 -16.10
N PRO A 47 -7.96 11.38 -17.43
CA PRO A 47 -9.00 11.85 -18.36
C PRO A 47 -10.37 11.21 -18.17
N ASN A 48 -10.46 10.06 -17.48
CA ASN A 48 -11.72 9.39 -17.15
C ASN A 48 -12.35 9.90 -15.86
N GLN A 49 -11.57 10.52 -14.97
CA GLN A 49 -12.09 11.07 -13.71
C GLN A 49 -13.06 12.23 -13.98
N GLY A 50 -14.19 12.25 -13.27
CA GLY A 50 -15.31 13.18 -13.49
C GLY A 50 -16.23 12.79 -14.66
N LYS A 51 -15.84 11.81 -15.49
CA LYS A 51 -16.64 11.32 -16.65
C LYS A 51 -17.12 9.89 -16.47
N ARG A 52 -16.24 8.95 -16.16
CA ARG A 52 -16.52 7.52 -16.02
C ARG A 52 -16.49 7.06 -14.57
N TYR A 53 -15.81 7.78 -13.71
CA TYR A 53 -15.83 7.63 -12.25
C TYR A 53 -15.55 8.99 -11.60
N GLN A 54 -15.92 9.11 -10.33
CA GLN A 54 -15.47 10.18 -9.44
C GLN A 54 -14.58 9.58 -8.36
N LEU A 55 -13.53 10.28 -7.93
CA LEU A 55 -12.60 9.81 -6.90
C LEU A 55 -12.66 10.73 -5.69
N LYS A 56 -12.96 10.16 -4.52
CA LYS A 56 -12.82 10.82 -3.23
C LYS A 56 -11.79 10.06 -2.39
N GLN A 57 -10.60 10.63 -2.26
CA GLN A 57 -9.55 10.06 -1.40
C GLN A 57 -9.76 10.48 0.06
N LEU A 58 -9.67 9.51 0.97
CA LEU A 58 -9.78 9.69 2.41
C LEU A 58 -8.48 9.21 3.05
N LEU A 59 -7.84 10.07 3.84
CA LEU A 59 -6.58 9.77 4.52
C LEU A 59 -6.82 9.02 5.82
N PHE A 60 -6.09 7.92 6.01
CA PHE A 60 -6.05 7.14 7.25
C PHE A 60 -4.61 7.06 7.78
N GLN A 61 -4.46 7.17 9.09
CA GLN A 61 -3.14 7.10 9.74
C GLN A 61 -2.61 5.66 9.83
N ALA A 62 -3.52 4.68 9.87
CA ALA A 62 -3.17 3.27 10.02
C ALA A 62 -4.12 2.36 9.22
N ASN A 63 -3.61 1.18 8.81
CA ASN A 63 -4.41 0.19 8.10
C ASN A 63 -5.62 -0.33 8.89
N PRO A 64 -5.56 -0.58 10.22
CA PRO A 64 -6.74 -1.02 10.97
C PRO A 64 -7.94 -0.08 10.86
N GLU A 65 -7.71 1.24 10.96
CA GLU A 65 -8.76 2.25 10.80
C GLU A 65 -9.38 2.21 9.40
N ARG A 66 -8.53 2.09 8.37
CA ARG A 66 -8.96 1.98 6.98
C ARG A 66 -9.82 0.73 6.75
N PHE A 67 -9.41 -0.42 7.30
CA PHE A 67 -10.21 -1.65 7.21
C PHE A 67 -11.55 -1.54 7.97
N GLN A 68 -11.58 -0.92 9.14
CA GLN A 68 -12.84 -0.67 9.85
C GLN A 68 -13.79 0.21 9.04
N ALA A 69 -13.30 1.31 8.44
CA ALA A 69 -14.10 2.16 7.55
C ALA A 69 -14.59 1.39 6.31
N PHE A 70 -13.77 0.49 5.75
CA PHE A 70 -14.19 -0.37 4.65
C PHE A 70 -15.30 -1.35 5.08
N LEU A 71 -15.15 -2.03 6.21
CA LEU A 71 -16.15 -2.95 6.75
C LEU A 71 -17.47 -2.24 7.12
N ALA A 72 -17.38 -0.99 7.58
CA ALA A 72 -18.54 -0.14 7.84
C ALA A 72 -19.24 0.36 6.54
N GLY A 73 -18.69 0.06 5.36
CA GLY A 73 -19.23 0.52 4.08
C GLY A 73 -18.98 1.99 3.80
N GLU A 74 -18.04 2.63 4.49
CA GLU A 74 -17.62 4.01 4.25
C GLU A 74 -16.63 4.13 3.08
N LEU A 75 -15.96 3.04 2.73
CA LEU A 75 -15.03 2.92 1.61
C LEU A 75 -15.51 1.87 0.61
N ASP A 76 -15.20 2.10 -0.67
CA ASP A 76 -15.40 1.16 -1.76
C ASP A 76 -14.10 0.47 -2.16
N ALA A 77 -12.98 1.16 -1.92
CA ALA A 77 -11.63 0.75 -2.30
C ALA A 77 -10.58 1.39 -1.38
N GLY A 78 -9.36 0.95 -1.52
CA GLY A 78 -8.21 1.58 -0.86
C GLY A 78 -6.92 0.87 -1.17
N THR A 79 -5.85 1.33 -0.53
CA THR A 79 -4.56 0.64 -0.51
C THR A 79 -4.42 -0.17 0.76
N ALA A 80 -3.73 -1.30 0.68
CA ALA A 80 -3.37 -2.09 1.85
C ALA A 80 -2.12 -2.93 1.58
N PRO A 81 -1.33 -3.27 2.60
CA PRO A 81 -0.33 -4.33 2.47
C PRO A 81 -0.98 -5.66 2.10
N GLY A 82 -0.38 -6.43 1.19
CA GLY A 82 -0.90 -7.72 0.76
C GLY A 82 -1.23 -8.67 1.92
N LEU A 83 -0.39 -8.68 2.96
CA LEU A 83 -0.67 -9.48 4.17
C LEU A 83 -1.97 -9.08 4.88
N ALA A 84 -2.34 -7.81 4.86
CA ALA A 84 -3.58 -7.35 5.50
C ALA A 84 -4.81 -7.82 4.70
N VAL A 85 -4.71 -7.88 3.37
CA VAL A 85 -5.76 -8.47 2.51
C VAL A 85 -5.84 -9.99 2.72
N ILE A 86 -4.70 -10.67 2.90
CA ILE A 86 -4.66 -12.10 3.26
C ILE A 86 -5.42 -12.34 4.58
N PHE A 87 -5.16 -11.53 5.62
CA PHE A 87 -5.90 -11.62 6.89
C PHE A 87 -7.40 -11.36 6.72
N ALA A 88 -7.77 -10.33 5.99
CA ALA A 88 -9.16 -9.98 5.73
C ALA A 88 -9.89 -11.14 5.00
N HIS A 89 -9.25 -11.72 3.99
CA HIS A 89 -9.80 -12.85 3.24
C HIS A 89 -9.93 -14.11 4.12
N ALA A 90 -8.94 -14.38 5.00
CA ALA A 90 -9.03 -15.48 5.96
C ALA A 90 -10.22 -15.34 6.92
N GLN A 91 -10.70 -14.11 7.16
CA GLN A 91 -11.87 -13.77 7.97
C GLN A 91 -13.17 -13.69 7.14
N GLY A 92 -13.13 -14.03 5.85
CA GLY A 92 -14.31 -14.02 4.97
C GLY A 92 -14.72 -12.62 4.48
N VAL A 93 -13.82 -11.64 4.48
CA VAL A 93 -14.11 -10.31 3.94
C VAL A 93 -14.07 -10.33 2.41
N ASP A 94 -15.16 -9.91 1.78
CA ASP A 94 -15.33 -9.89 0.32
C ASP A 94 -14.61 -8.69 -0.31
N MET A 95 -13.34 -8.88 -0.65
CA MET A 95 -12.51 -7.89 -1.34
C MET A 95 -11.54 -8.56 -2.30
N LYS A 96 -11.09 -7.82 -3.33
CA LYS A 96 -10.09 -8.28 -4.30
C LYS A 96 -8.96 -7.27 -4.40
N ILE A 97 -7.73 -7.76 -4.49
CA ILE A 97 -6.59 -7.00 -4.99
C ILE A 97 -6.74 -6.90 -6.50
N VAL A 98 -6.66 -5.68 -7.04
CA VAL A 98 -6.85 -5.42 -8.48
C VAL A 98 -5.61 -4.82 -9.14
N ALA A 99 -4.69 -4.24 -8.37
CA ALA A 99 -3.47 -3.64 -8.89
C ALA A 99 -2.39 -3.57 -7.80
N SER A 100 -1.12 -3.63 -8.21
CA SER A 100 0.03 -3.34 -7.36
C SER A 100 0.24 -1.82 -7.23
N VAL A 101 0.65 -1.38 -6.06
CA VAL A 101 1.13 -0.01 -5.82
C VAL A 101 2.64 0.02 -5.80
N CYS A 102 3.28 -0.81 -5.00
CA CYS A 102 4.73 -0.91 -4.93
C CYS A 102 5.19 -2.20 -4.24
N LEU A 103 6.45 -2.54 -4.49
CA LEU A 103 7.11 -3.73 -3.98
C LEU A 103 8.28 -3.34 -3.06
N GLU A 104 8.52 -4.16 -2.05
CA GLU A 104 9.83 -4.28 -1.40
C GLU A 104 10.75 -4.99 -2.38
N ALA A 105 11.87 -4.36 -2.74
CA ALA A 105 12.77 -4.91 -3.74
C ALA A 105 14.24 -4.77 -3.32
N ALA A 106 15.04 -5.79 -3.67
CA ALA A 106 16.48 -5.74 -3.50
C ALA A 106 17.13 -4.84 -4.56
N GLY A 107 18.26 -4.23 -4.20
CA GLY A 107 19.05 -3.40 -5.11
C GLY A 107 19.24 -1.98 -4.61
N LYS A 108 20.36 -1.36 -5.01
CA LYS A 108 20.73 -0.01 -4.55
C LYS A 108 19.83 1.10 -5.07
N GLN A 109 19.12 0.85 -6.17
CA GLN A 109 18.22 1.81 -6.82
C GLN A 109 16.83 1.85 -6.18
N TRP A 110 16.48 0.85 -5.36
CA TRP A 110 15.17 0.76 -4.73
C TRP A 110 15.27 0.93 -3.22
N PHE A 111 14.26 1.55 -2.65
CA PHE A 111 14.06 1.54 -1.21
C PHE A 111 13.49 0.18 -0.78
N SER A 112 13.98 -0.34 0.33
CA SER A 112 13.36 -1.43 1.06
C SER A 112 13.29 -1.05 2.53
N THR A 113 12.16 -1.32 3.18
CA THR A 113 11.96 -1.04 4.61
C THR A 113 13.16 -1.55 5.40
N THR A 114 13.77 -0.64 6.15
CA THR A 114 15.07 -0.88 6.77
C THR A 114 14.95 -0.97 8.28
N TYR A 115 15.63 -1.94 8.87
CA TYR A 115 15.81 -2.07 10.30
C TYR A 115 17.17 -1.50 10.68
N MET A 116 17.16 -0.56 11.64
CA MET A 116 18.36 0.12 12.06
C MET A 116 18.62 -0.12 13.54
N VAL A 117 19.89 -0.04 13.89
CA VAL A 117 20.41 -0.14 15.25
C VAL A 117 21.27 1.07 15.56
N LYS A 118 21.60 1.29 16.84
CA LYS A 118 22.54 2.33 17.24
C LYS A 118 23.92 2.06 16.63
N ASP A 119 24.55 3.06 16.06
CA ASP A 119 25.76 2.92 15.27
C ASP A 119 26.95 2.41 16.13
N ASP A 120 27.18 3.03 17.29
CA ASP A 120 28.17 2.65 18.28
C ASP A 120 27.68 1.55 19.25
N GLY A 121 26.47 1.00 19.05
CA GLY A 121 25.85 0.00 19.93
C GLY A 121 26.46 -1.40 19.81
N PRO A 122 26.10 -2.31 20.73
CA PRO A 122 26.62 -3.69 20.74
C PRO A 122 26.07 -4.58 19.65
N VAL A 123 24.89 -4.28 19.11
CA VAL A 123 24.24 -5.09 18.06
C VAL A 123 24.98 -4.88 16.75
N LYS A 124 25.70 -5.88 16.22
CA LYS A 124 26.43 -5.82 14.95
C LYS A 124 25.78 -6.66 13.85
N ARG A 125 25.06 -7.71 14.23
CA ARG A 125 24.32 -8.64 13.38
C ARG A 125 22.98 -9.01 14.04
N VAL A 126 22.07 -9.65 13.30
CA VAL A 126 20.71 -9.94 13.79
C VAL A 126 20.75 -10.87 15.02
N GLN A 127 21.70 -11.80 15.08
CA GLN A 127 21.87 -12.71 16.23
C GLN A 127 22.13 -11.98 17.55
N ASP A 128 22.71 -10.79 17.49
CA ASP A 128 23.03 -9.98 18.68
C ASP A 128 21.78 -9.33 19.28
N LEU A 129 20.61 -9.47 18.64
CA LEU A 129 19.31 -9.05 19.19
C LEU A 129 18.79 -10.00 20.27
N LYS A 130 19.46 -11.12 20.54
CA LYS A 130 19.04 -12.05 21.62
C LYS A 130 19.02 -11.33 22.98
N GLY A 131 17.89 -11.44 23.69
CA GLY A 131 17.60 -10.72 24.93
C GLY A 131 17.17 -9.27 24.74
N GLY A 132 17.18 -8.78 23.49
CA GLY A 132 16.83 -7.39 23.17
C GLY A 132 15.38 -7.20 22.74
N THR A 133 15.12 -6.02 22.18
CA THR A 133 13.79 -5.59 21.74
C THR A 133 13.88 -4.95 20.36
N ILE A 134 12.93 -5.24 19.48
CA ILE A 134 12.79 -4.63 18.15
C ILE A 134 11.47 -3.84 18.04
N GLY A 135 11.57 -2.57 17.68
CA GLY A 135 10.41 -1.67 17.50
C GLY A 135 9.82 -1.81 16.10
N VAL A 136 8.50 -2.05 16.01
CA VAL A 136 7.72 -2.15 14.77
C VAL A 136 6.50 -1.26 14.86
N VAL A 137 5.86 -0.90 13.72
CA VAL A 137 4.71 0.02 13.75
C VAL A 137 3.46 -0.61 14.38
N GLY A 138 3.37 -1.91 14.39
CA GLY A 138 2.23 -2.65 14.97
C GLY A 138 2.42 -4.15 14.86
N ILE A 139 1.77 -4.89 15.74
CA ILE A 139 1.77 -6.35 15.73
C ILE A 139 0.91 -6.86 14.57
N LYS A 140 1.32 -7.95 13.92
CA LYS A 140 0.70 -8.52 12.70
C LYS A 140 0.63 -7.52 11.53
N THR A 141 1.55 -6.56 11.48
CA THR A 141 1.76 -5.68 10.32
C THR A 141 2.92 -6.18 9.46
N ALA A 142 3.13 -5.55 8.28
CA ALA A 142 4.27 -5.85 7.42
C ALA A 142 5.61 -5.68 8.16
N THR A 143 5.76 -4.61 8.94
CA THR A 143 6.98 -4.37 9.72
C THR A 143 7.21 -5.43 10.82
N ASP A 144 6.15 -5.97 11.41
CA ASP A 144 6.27 -7.09 12.35
C ASP A 144 6.68 -8.38 11.63
N LEU A 145 6.06 -8.66 10.47
CA LEU A 145 6.40 -9.84 9.67
C LEU A 145 7.88 -9.88 9.30
N TRP A 146 8.42 -8.78 8.76
CA TRP A 146 9.83 -8.72 8.35
C TRP A 146 10.77 -8.76 9.55
N ALA A 147 10.42 -8.12 10.69
CA ALA A 147 11.19 -8.27 11.92
C ALA A 147 11.31 -9.74 12.33
N ARG A 148 10.17 -10.44 12.38
CA ARG A 148 10.12 -11.87 12.74
C ARG A 148 10.86 -12.73 11.71
N ALA A 149 10.72 -12.45 10.42
CA ALA A 149 11.45 -13.16 9.37
C ALA A 149 12.97 -13.01 9.55
N GLY A 150 13.46 -11.79 9.78
CA GLY A 150 14.87 -11.55 10.06
C GLY A 150 15.36 -12.29 11.31
N LEU A 151 14.59 -12.30 12.39
CA LEU A 151 14.91 -13.05 13.61
C LEU A 151 14.96 -14.56 13.36
N ILE A 152 13.93 -15.13 12.69
CA ILE A 152 13.86 -16.58 12.38
C ILE A 152 15.05 -17.01 11.52
N ASN A 153 15.38 -16.23 10.49
CA ASN A 153 16.52 -16.52 9.62
C ASN A 153 17.86 -16.41 10.33
N ALA A 154 17.93 -15.64 11.41
CA ALA A 154 19.10 -15.56 12.29
C ALA A 154 19.14 -16.65 13.37
N GLY A 155 18.18 -17.59 13.39
CA GLY A 155 18.07 -18.65 14.39
C GLY A 155 17.51 -18.20 15.74
N LEU A 156 16.85 -17.02 15.78
CA LEU A 156 16.19 -16.51 16.96
C LEU A 156 14.68 -16.80 16.93
N VAL A 157 14.11 -17.03 18.10
CA VAL A 157 12.67 -17.23 18.27
C VAL A 157 12.02 -15.92 18.65
N PRO A 158 11.16 -15.32 17.77
CA PRO A 158 10.43 -14.10 18.10
C PRO A 158 9.61 -14.23 19.40
N ASP A 159 9.56 -13.17 20.18
CA ASP A 159 8.91 -13.05 21.49
C ASP A 159 9.54 -13.88 22.61
N LYS A 160 10.37 -14.89 22.30
CA LYS A 160 11.15 -15.65 23.28
C LYS A 160 12.58 -15.12 23.40
N ASP A 161 13.32 -15.10 22.28
CA ASP A 161 14.72 -14.62 22.26
C ASP A 161 14.81 -13.11 22.06
N THR A 162 13.89 -12.49 21.34
CA THR A 162 13.82 -11.05 21.07
C THR A 162 12.38 -10.60 21.12
N LYS A 163 12.08 -9.59 21.94
CA LYS A 163 10.73 -9.02 22.03
C LYS A 163 10.43 -8.12 20.83
N VAL A 164 9.24 -8.26 20.26
CA VAL A 164 8.73 -7.35 19.23
C VAL A 164 7.69 -6.44 19.86
N VAL A 165 7.88 -5.11 19.75
CA VAL A 165 7.03 -4.12 20.44
C VAL A 165 6.49 -3.08 19.46
N PRO A 166 5.20 -2.71 19.58
CA PRO A 166 4.60 -1.69 18.72
C PRO A 166 5.03 -0.28 19.16
N MET A 167 5.37 0.56 18.17
CA MET A 167 5.76 1.96 18.34
C MET A 167 5.37 2.77 17.12
N ALA A 168 4.95 4.04 17.32
CA ALA A 168 4.72 4.95 16.19
C ALA A 168 6.04 5.29 15.46
N PHE A 169 6.05 5.35 14.13
CA PHE A 169 7.25 5.65 13.33
C PHE A 169 8.07 6.83 13.83
N PRO A 170 7.49 8.00 14.18
CA PRO A 170 8.27 9.14 14.65
C PRO A 170 9.05 8.90 15.95
N ALA A 171 8.64 7.91 16.76
CA ALA A 171 9.26 7.62 18.05
C ALA A 171 10.39 6.58 17.98
N ILE A 172 10.48 5.82 16.88
CA ILE A 172 11.37 4.66 16.77
C ILE A 172 12.84 5.09 16.78
N GLY A 173 13.18 6.17 16.05
CA GLY A 173 14.58 6.63 15.97
C GLY A 173 15.18 7.00 17.32
N ASP A 174 14.47 7.76 18.09
CA ASP A 174 14.91 8.16 19.45
C ASP A 174 14.92 6.98 20.41
N ALA A 175 13.98 6.04 20.28
CA ALA A 175 13.95 4.83 21.10
C ALA A 175 15.18 3.94 20.82
N VAL A 176 15.65 3.85 19.58
CA VAL A 176 16.91 3.13 19.25
C VAL A 176 18.12 3.87 19.78
N ARG A 177 18.23 5.19 19.58
CA ARG A 177 19.38 6.00 20.07
C ARG A 177 19.53 5.95 21.59
N THR A 178 18.41 5.99 22.31
CA THR A 178 18.41 5.94 23.78
C THR A 178 18.53 4.53 24.36
N GLY A 179 18.52 3.49 23.49
CA GLY A 179 18.58 2.10 23.93
C GLY A 179 17.29 1.55 24.53
N LYS A 180 16.15 2.28 24.39
CA LYS A 180 14.83 1.80 24.80
C LYS A 180 14.42 0.57 23.99
N VAL A 181 14.84 0.49 22.73
CA VAL A 181 14.79 -0.71 21.91
C VAL A 181 16.16 -0.94 21.26
N SER A 182 16.51 -2.22 21.01
CA SER A 182 17.80 -2.61 20.43
C SER A 182 17.86 -2.34 18.93
N ALA A 183 16.72 -2.44 18.24
CA ALA A 183 16.57 -2.16 16.81
C ALA A 183 15.17 -1.56 16.55
N GLY A 184 15.01 -0.94 15.41
CA GLY A 184 13.72 -0.40 14.99
C GLY A 184 13.55 -0.40 13.48
N THR A 185 12.30 -0.33 13.00
CA THR A 185 11.93 -0.30 11.59
C THR A 185 11.76 1.12 11.09
N PHE A 186 12.20 1.37 9.83
CA PHE A 186 12.13 2.68 9.21
C PHE A 186 11.67 2.55 7.75
N VAL A 187 10.70 3.40 7.40
CA VAL A 187 10.19 3.61 6.04
C VAL A 187 10.41 5.06 5.65
N GLU A 188 10.36 5.38 4.35
CA GLU A 188 10.35 6.78 3.92
C GLU A 188 9.03 7.48 4.31
N PRO A 189 9.04 8.75 4.74
CA PRO A 189 10.19 9.66 4.83
C PRO A 189 11.00 9.58 6.14
N PHE A 190 10.63 8.73 7.08
CA PHE A 190 11.28 8.64 8.41
C PHE A 190 12.72 8.11 8.29
N TYR A 191 12.98 7.16 7.37
CA TYR A 191 14.32 6.63 7.14
C TYR A 191 15.32 7.74 6.81
N SER A 192 15.04 8.55 5.79
CA SER A 192 15.93 9.65 5.39
C SER A 192 16.09 10.69 6.49
N ALA A 193 15.04 10.99 7.25
CA ALA A 193 15.12 11.91 8.37
C ALA A 193 16.04 11.38 9.47
N GLU A 194 15.98 10.09 9.77
CA GLU A 194 16.82 9.47 10.80
C GLU A 194 18.27 9.28 10.34
N VAL A 195 18.49 9.00 9.05
CA VAL A 195 19.84 8.99 8.46
C VAL A 195 20.48 10.39 8.54
N ALA A 196 19.74 11.44 8.26
CA ALA A 196 20.23 12.82 8.36
C ALA A 196 20.60 13.23 9.80
N LYS A 197 19.88 12.74 10.81
CA LYS A 197 20.23 12.95 12.23
C LYS A 197 21.49 12.20 12.66
N GLY A 198 21.84 11.10 11.97
CA GLY A 198 22.97 10.25 12.33
C GLY A 198 22.76 9.37 13.58
N GLY A 199 23.81 8.65 13.98
CA GLY A 199 23.82 7.81 15.18
C GLY A 199 23.09 6.47 15.02
N LEU A 200 22.57 6.18 13.84
CA LEU A 200 21.94 4.89 13.48
C LEU A 200 22.58 4.32 12.23
N ARG A 201 22.67 2.99 12.13
CA ARG A 201 23.09 2.28 10.94
C ARG A 201 22.15 1.14 10.59
N LYS A 202 22.13 0.79 9.32
CA LYS A 202 21.36 -0.36 8.81
C LYS A 202 21.84 -1.66 9.47
N LEU A 203 20.87 -2.49 9.84
CA LEU A 203 21.11 -3.88 10.26
C LEU A 203 20.68 -4.86 9.16
N PHE A 204 19.44 -4.74 8.68
CA PHE A 204 18.91 -5.52 7.55
C PHE A 204 17.70 -4.80 6.93
N THR A 205 17.25 -5.28 5.77
CA THR A 205 16.05 -4.78 5.08
C THR A 205 14.94 -5.83 5.04
N ALA A 206 13.73 -5.41 4.67
CA ALA A 206 12.58 -6.30 4.47
C ALA A 206 12.89 -7.39 3.45
N THR A 207 13.52 -7.05 2.31
CA THR A 207 13.92 -8.01 1.28
C THR A 207 15.00 -8.97 1.74
N GLU A 208 15.98 -8.51 2.53
CA GLU A 208 16.98 -9.37 3.16
C GLU A 208 16.34 -10.34 4.18
N ALA A 209 15.29 -9.89 4.88
CA ALA A 209 14.59 -10.70 5.88
C ALA A 209 13.78 -11.84 5.26
N VAL A 210 13.13 -11.65 4.12
CA VAL A 210 12.32 -12.70 3.47
C VAL A 210 13.06 -13.41 2.33
N GLY A 211 14.10 -12.79 1.76
CA GLY A 211 14.96 -13.39 0.73
C GLY A 211 14.46 -13.24 -0.71
N TYR A 212 13.42 -12.43 -0.95
CA TYR A 212 12.87 -12.17 -2.29
C TYR A 212 12.16 -10.82 -2.37
N ASP A 213 12.01 -10.28 -3.59
CA ASP A 213 11.16 -9.13 -3.86
C ASP A 213 9.69 -9.53 -3.62
N HIS A 214 8.89 -8.63 -3.04
CA HIS A 214 7.49 -8.96 -2.73
C HIS A 214 6.59 -7.73 -2.69
N GLU A 215 5.28 -7.97 -2.85
CA GLU A 215 4.27 -6.91 -2.74
C GLU A 215 4.33 -6.24 -1.37
N LEU A 216 4.42 -4.91 -1.38
CA LEU A 216 4.30 -4.09 -0.18
C LEU A 216 2.88 -3.56 -0.05
N LEU A 217 2.42 -2.85 -1.08
CA LEU A 217 1.09 -2.24 -1.10
C LEU A 217 0.36 -2.59 -2.39
N ASP A 218 -0.91 -2.88 -2.23
CA ASP A 218 -1.85 -3.20 -3.30
C ASP A 218 -3.08 -2.30 -3.25
N ILE A 219 -3.73 -2.09 -4.40
CA ILE A 219 -5.08 -1.53 -4.47
C ILE A 219 -6.08 -2.67 -4.33
N PHE A 220 -6.98 -2.55 -3.36
CA PHE A 220 -8.12 -3.42 -3.21
C PHE A 220 -9.43 -2.70 -3.52
N PHE A 221 -10.44 -3.45 -3.96
CA PHE A 221 -11.84 -3.05 -4.05
C PHE A 221 -12.73 -4.08 -3.36
N GLY A 222 -13.85 -3.61 -2.80
CA GLY A 222 -14.92 -4.50 -2.34
C GLY A 222 -15.61 -5.19 -3.52
N GLU A 223 -15.87 -6.51 -3.42
CA GLU A 223 -16.50 -7.26 -4.50
C GLU A 223 -17.86 -6.70 -4.92
N LYS A 224 -18.63 -6.16 -3.98
CA LYS A 224 -19.92 -5.50 -4.27
C LYS A 224 -19.74 -4.34 -5.25
N PHE A 225 -18.71 -3.50 -5.03
CA PHE A 225 -18.44 -2.36 -5.90
C PHE A 225 -17.92 -2.83 -7.28
N LEU A 226 -17.02 -3.82 -7.32
CA LEU A 226 -16.50 -4.42 -8.56
C LEU A 226 -17.63 -4.94 -9.44
N LYS A 227 -18.57 -5.69 -8.87
CA LYS A 227 -19.71 -6.27 -9.59
C LYS A 227 -20.71 -5.20 -10.06
N ALA A 228 -20.94 -4.16 -9.28
CA ALA A 228 -21.89 -3.10 -9.61
C ALA A 228 -21.33 -2.07 -10.61
N ASN A 229 -20.01 -1.82 -10.62
CA ASN A 229 -19.41 -0.73 -11.38
C ASN A 229 -18.15 -1.16 -12.16
N PRO A 230 -18.17 -2.26 -12.93
CA PRO A 230 -16.96 -2.81 -13.57
C PRO A 230 -16.29 -1.82 -14.53
N ASP A 231 -17.07 -1.02 -15.25
CA ASP A 231 -16.54 -0.03 -16.22
C ASP A 231 -15.89 1.17 -15.53
N ALA A 232 -16.42 1.60 -14.37
CA ALA A 232 -15.81 2.65 -13.56
C ALA A 232 -14.46 2.18 -13.00
N VAL A 233 -14.38 0.92 -12.54
CA VAL A 233 -13.12 0.33 -12.05
C VAL A 233 -12.09 0.21 -13.16
N ARG A 234 -12.47 -0.24 -14.36
CA ARG A 234 -11.58 -0.29 -15.54
C ARG A 234 -11.06 1.11 -15.92
N ALA A 235 -11.93 2.10 -15.89
CA ALA A 235 -11.57 3.49 -16.17
C ALA A 235 -10.61 4.06 -15.11
N PHE A 236 -10.87 3.79 -13.82
CA PHE A 236 -9.98 4.16 -12.72
C PHE A 236 -8.60 3.50 -12.86
N LEU A 237 -8.54 2.20 -13.14
CA LEU A 237 -7.28 1.48 -13.30
C LEU A 237 -6.53 1.88 -14.57
N ALA A 238 -7.23 2.27 -15.65
CA ALA A 238 -6.59 2.82 -16.84
C ALA A 238 -5.87 4.15 -16.52
N ASP A 239 -6.54 5.06 -15.80
CA ASP A 239 -5.93 6.30 -15.34
C ASP A 239 -4.78 6.03 -14.35
N TYR A 240 -4.97 5.11 -13.40
CA TYR A 240 -3.94 4.72 -12.42
C TYR A 240 -2.66 4.20 -13.10
N VAL A 241 -2.79 3.31 -14.11
CA VAL A 241 -1.64 2.80 -14.88
C VAL A 241 -0.97 3.92 -15.67
N ALA A 242 -1.73 4.83 -16.27
CA ALA A 242 -1.18 5.99 -16.97
C ALA A 242 -0.40 6.91 -16.02
N VAL A 243 -0.95 7.18 -14.84
CA VAL A 243 -0.29 7.97 -13.78
C VAL A 243 0.96 7.26 -13.25
N THR A 244 0.92 5.93 -13.10
CA THR A 244 2.10 5.14 -12.69
C THR A 244 3.22 5.26 -13.73
N LYS A 245 2.92 5.14 -15.01
CA LYS A 245 3.90 5.33 -16.09
C LYS A 245 4.46 6.76 -16.11
N TYR A 246 3.59 7.76 -15.94
CA TYR A 246 4.02 9.15 -15.83
C TYR A 246 4.97 9.35 -14.65
N TYR A 247 4.61 8.83 -13.46
CA TYR A 247 5.43 8.90 -12.26
C TYR A 247 6.81 8.32 -12.48
N LEU A 248 6.90 7.12 -13.05
CA LEU A 248 8.17 6.44 -13.33
C LEU A 248 9.04 7.19 -14.35
N ALA A 249 8.43 7.78 -15.38
CA ALA A 249 9.14 8.54 -16.41
C ALA A 249 9.55 9.95 -15.94
N ASN A 250 8.85 10.52 -14.95
CA ASN A 250 8.98 11.91 -14.53
C ASN A 250 9.06 12.06 -13.01
N THR A 251 9.76 11.14 -12.32
CA THR A 251 9.74 11.01 -10.84
C THR A 251 10.04 12.34 -10.13
N ALA A 252 11.04 13.09 -10.56
CA ALA A 252 11.39 14.37 -9.93
C ALA A 252 10.26 15.41 -10.05
N GLN A 253 9.65 15.53 -11.24
CA GLN A 253 8.52 16.44 -11.46
C GLN A 253 7.28 15.98 -10.67
N ALA A 254 6.96 14.70 -10.68
CA ALA A 254 5.84 14.11 -9.93
C ALA A 254 5.98 14.35 -8.42
N LYS A 255 7.19 14.15 -7.86
CA LYS A 255 7.49 14.47 -6.46
C LYS A 255 7.32 15.96 -6.16
N ALA A 256 7.75 16.85 -7.07
CA ALA A 256 7.56 18.30 -6.92
C ALA A 256 6.07 18.68 -6.94
N ASP A 257 5.28 18.09 -7.84
CA ASP A 257 3.83 18.31 -7.92
C ASP A 257 3.12 17.87 -6.64
N LEU A 258 3.48 16.70 -6.09
CA LEU A 258 2.95 16.18 -4.82
C LEU A 258 3.30 17.08 -3.63
N HIS A 259 4.53 17.56 -3.57
CA HIS A 259 4.95 18.50 -2.54
C HIS A 259 4.18 19.84 -2.65
N LYS A 260 4.07 20.38 -3.86
CA LYS A 260 3.29 21.62 -4.14
C LYS A 260 1.81 21.47 -3.76
N ALA A 261 1.23 20.29 -3.99
CA ALA A 261 -0.16 19.97 -3.65
C ALA A 261 -0.36 19.64 -2.16
N GLY A 262 0.70 19.61 -1.34
CA GLY A 262 0.63 19.39 0.10
C GLY A 262 0.47 17.93 0.54
N PHE A 263 0.65 16.96 -0.37
CA PHE A 263 0.62 15.54 -0.03
C PHE A 263 1.86 15.11 0.79
N VAL A 264 3.00 15.74 0.53
CA VAL A 264 4.26 15.49 1.22
C VAL A 264 4.75 16.78 1.87
N ARG A 265 5.06 16.71 3.17
CA ARG A 265 5.53 17.85 3.98
C ARG A 265 7.05 17.89 4.15
N THR A 266 7.74 16.81 3.83
CA THR A 266 9.22 16.77 3.83
C THR A 266 9.75 17.86 2.90
N PRO A 267 10.82 18.60 3.25
CA PRO A 267 11.41 19.59 2.35
C PRO A 267 11.71 18.98 0.97
N LEU A 268 11.36 19.70 -0.09
CA LEU A 268 11.40 19.17 -1.46
C LEU A 268 12.78 18.59 -1.82
N GLU A 269 13.85 19.29 -1.45
CA GLU A 269 15.23 18.83 -1.72
C GLU A 269 15.52 17.46 -1.09
N THR A 270 15.06 17.23 0.13
CA THR A 270 15.16 15.94 0.81
C THR A 270 14.31 14.89 0.11
N TYR A 271 13.05 15.23 -0.19
CA TYR A 271 12.11 14.30 -0.84
C TYR A 271 12.59 13.86 -2.22
N LEU A 272 13.21 14.75 -3.00
CA LEU A 272 13.79 14.42 -4.31
C LEU A 272 14.97 13.43 -4.20
N LYS A 273 15.72 13.44 -3.10
CA LYS A 273 16.86 12.54 -2.85
C LYS A 273 16.46 11.19 -2.28
N ASN A 274 15.23 11.06 -1.75
CA ASN A 274 14.78 9.80 -1.16
C ASN A 274 14.73 8.70 -2.22
N ALA A 275 15.30 7.55 -1.92
CA ALA A 275 15.13 6.34 -2.72
C ALA A 275 13.63 5.97 -2.76
N ASP A 276 13.20 5.41 -3.87
CA ASP A 276 11.82 5.06 -4.11
C ASP A 276 11.61 3.54 -4.13
N TRP A 277 10.39 3.09 -3.82
CA TRP A 277 10.05 1.68 -3.97
C TRP A 277 9.97 1.27 -5.44
N LYS A 278 10.22 0.00 -5.70
CA LYS A 278 10.00 -0.59 -7.03
C LYS A 278 8.50 -0.57 -7.35
N ARG A 279 8.17 -0.19 -8.58
CA ARG A 279 6.79 -0.20 -9.09
C ARG A 279 6.73 -0.90 -10.43
N ASP A 280 5.69 -1.70 -10.63
CA ASP A 280 5.38 -2.25 -11.94
C ASP A 280 4.70 -1.18 -12.81
N PRO A 281 5.22 -0.88 -14.04
CA PRO A 281 4.67 0.17 -14.89
C PRO A 281 3.24 -0.11 -15.38
N ASN A 282 2.80 -1.36 -15.33
CA ASN A 282 1.44 -1.78 -15.68
C ASN A 282 0.60 -2.12 -14.44
N ALA A 283 1.13 -1.82 -13.25
CA ALA A 283 0.50 -2.09 -11.96
C ALA A 283 0.13 -3.58 -11.74
N ARG A 284 0.92 -4.50 -12.33
CA ARG A 284 0.70 -5.95 -12.17
C ARG A 284 1.09 -6.40 -10.78
N VAL A 285 0.23 -7.21 -10.19
CA VAL A 285 0.44 -7.82 -8.87
C VAL A 285 1.33 -9.06 -9.01
N ASP A 286 2.36 -9.16 -8.19
CA ASP A 286 3.17 -10.37 -8.06
C ASP A 286 2.45 -11.39 -7.16
N VAL A 287 1.57 -12.17 -7.77
CA VAL A 287 0.75 -13.18 -7.08
C VAL A 287 1.62 -14.25 -6.40
N GLU A 288 2.74 -14.61 -7.01
CA GLU A 288 3.65 -15.62 -6.45
C GLU A 288 4.32 -15.12 -5.17
N SER A 289 4.65 -13.83 -5.09
CA SER A 289 5.17 -13.25 -3.84
C SER A 289 4.12 -13.25 -2.73
N LEU A 290 2.86 -12.96 -3.04
CA LEU A 290 1.75 -13.03 -2.09
C LEU A 290 1.50 -14.47 -1.60
N LYS A 291 1.63 -15.49 -2.47
CA LYS A 291 1.55 -16.91 -2.07
C LYS A 291 2.66 -17.28 -1.09
N LYS A 292 3.90 -16.88 -1.38
CA LYS A 292 5.04 -17.10 -0.46
C LYS A 292 4.81 -16.41 0.88
N LEU A 293 4.29 -15.17 0.85
CA LEU A 293 3.96 -14.42 2.04
C LEU A 293 2.88 -15.14 2.87
N SER A 294 1.80 -15.60 2.23
CA SER A 294 0.72 -16.37 2.88
C SER A 294 1.24 -17.66 3.51
N SER A 295 2.10 -18.42 2.80
CA SER A 295 2.73 -19.63 3.35
C SER A 295 3.63 -19.32 4.55
N PHE A 296 4.41 -18.22 4.50
CA PHE A 296 5.24 -17.81 5.63
C PHE A 296 4.38 -17.44 6.86
N MET A 297 3.27 -16.73 6.65
CA MET A 297 2.31 -16.38 7.70
C MET A 297 1.69 -17.63 8.34
N LEU A 298 1.39 -18.66 7.56
CA LEU A 298 0.83 -19.93 8.04
C LEU A 298 1.90 -20.77 8.76
N ASP A 299 2.99 -21.08 8.05
CA ASP A 299 3.92 -22.15 8.46
C ASP A 299 4.96 -21.68 9.50
N LYS A 300 5.42 -20.42 9.40
CA LYS A 300 6.48 -19.88 10.27
C LYS A 300 5.95 -19.01 11.39
N LEU A 301 4.94 -18.20 11.11
CA LEU A 301 4.41 -17.26 12.10
C LEU A 301 3.16 -17.79 12.82
N GLN A 302 2.50 -18.80 12.28
CA GLN A 302 1.24 -19.34 12.80
C GLN A 302 0.17 -18.24 12.96
N TRP A 303 0.17 -17.27 12.03
CA TRP A 303 -0.77 -16.17 12.03
C TRP A 303 -2.08 -16.49 11.32
N LEU A 304 -2.09 -17.56 10.53
CA LEU A 304 -3.26 -18.11 9.85
C LEU A 304 -3.58 -19.49 10.42
N GLU A 305 -4.86 -19.79 10.58
CA GLU A 305 -5.33 -21.12 11.06
C GLU A 305 -5.37 -22.16 9.95
N LYS A 306 -5.54 -21.71 8.70
CA LYS A 306 -5.64 -22.54 7.50
C LYS A 306 -5.07 -21.82 6.28
N PRO A 307 -4.70 -22.56 5.22
CA PRO A 307 -4.25 -21.97 3.97
C PRO A 307 -5.30 -21.02 3.37
N VAL A 308 -4.84 -19.92 2.79
CA VAL A 308 -5.67 -18.95 2.07
C VAL A 308 -5.44 -19.13 0.57
N ASN A 309 -6.52 -19.18 -0.22
CA ASN A 309 -6.44 -19.24 -1.67
C ASN A 309 -6.13 -17.83 -2.22
N VAL A 310 -4.84 -17.52 -2.40
CA VAL A 310 -4.37 -16.22 -2.88
C VAL A 310 -4.85 -15.93 -4.31
N ASP A 311 -4.93 -16.95 -5.19
CA ASP A 311 -5.44 -16.74 -6.55
C ASP A 311 -6.88 -16.20 -6.55
N SER A 312 -7.69 -16.62 -5.59
CA SER A 312 -9.06 -16.11 -5.44
C SER A 312 -9.14 -14.68 -4.89
N MET A 313 -8.06 -14.17 -4.30
CA MET A 313 -8.00 -12.79 -3.75
C MET A 313 -7.63 -11.75 -4.81
N VAL A 314 -7.04 -12.17 -5.94
CA VAL A 314 -6.48 -11.25 -6.94
C VAL A 314 -7.31 -11.31 -8.22
N ASP A 315 -7.74 -10.14 -8.69
CA ASP A 315 -8.44 -10.01 -9.97
C ASP A 315 -7.86 -8.88 -10.81
N GLN A 316 -6.88 -9.23 -11.62
CA GLN A 316 -6.22 -8.29 -12.53
C GLN A 316 -6.95 -8.11 -13.88
N SER A 317 -8.15 -8.68 -14.05
CA SER A 317 -8.93 -8.59 -15.30
C SER A 317 -9.45 -7.17 -15.59
N TYR A 318 -9.42 -6.31 -14.58
CA TYR A 318 -9.77 -4.89 -14.70
C TYR A 318 -8.62 -4.01 -15.20
N LEU A 319 -7.36 -4.47 -15.13
CA LEU A 319 -6.21 -3.71 -15.65
C LEU A 319 -6.24 -3.62 -17.19
N PRO A 320 -5.70 -2.55 -17.78
CA PRO A 320 -5.49 -2.46 -19.22
C PRO A 320 -4.69 -3.66 -19.76
N ARG A 321 -5.07 -4.10 -20.97
CA ARG A 321 -4.35 -5.16 -21.69
C ARG A 321 -3.07 -4.67 -22.31
#